data_8106e4fc6a42de5d94eb29cc30caf57c
#
_entry.id   8106e4fc6a42de5d94eb29cc30caf57c
#
_cell.length_a   1.000
_cell.length_b   1.000
_cell.length_c   1.000
_cell.angle_alpha   90.00
_cell.angle_beta   90.00
_cell.angle_gamma   90.00
#
_symmetry.space_group_name_H-M   'P 1'
#
loop_
_entity.id
_entity.type
_entity.pdbx_description
1 polymer ?
#
loop_
_entity_poly.entity_id
_entity_poly.type
_entity_poly.pdbx_seq_one_letter_code
_entity_poly.pdbx_strand_id
1 'polypeptide(L)'
;QKIQEEELAERQRQEAKRKAEEAKKKEDNKRACLDCYKTKVFGTSYCLSHINYYNITVDIKYKCVFCHSAFIRSGFYGHCRTCFYYRFPTHKLSIKTNNYCSKERKVKNFLTQSGLLDNDYRGFVHNIPMLIPDCNDCTVRRRIDFRKLIGNTLLCIEVDEHAHCGYDGEDEDILRYNELMFAYTCRMVFIRFNPDPTRRDRSKLQERLPVLLEEIKRQTARILNDENTELLEIHYMYYPGQRQ
;
A
#
# COMPACT_ATOMS: atom_id res chain seq x y z
N GLN A 1 40.83 -26.26 43.71
CA GLN A 1 39.49 -26.79 43.32
C GLN A 1 38.58 -25.66 42.87
N LYS A 2 38.32 -24.56 43.61
CA LYS A 2 37.44 -23.46 43.19
C LYS A 2 37.83 -22.82 41.84
N ILE A 3 39.12 -22.60 41.58
CA ILE A 3 39.58 -21.97 40.35
C ILE A 3 39.27 -22.88 39.13
N GLN A 4 39.45 -24.22 39.28
CA GLN A 4 39.13 -25.18 38.21
C GLN A 4 37.62 -25.27 37.92
N GLU A 5 36.80 -25.13 38.94
CA GLU A 5 35.33 -25.11 38.80
C GLU A 5 34.85 -23.84 38.07
N GLU A 6 35.48 -22.69 38.39
CA GLU A 6 35.14 -21.40 37.68
C GLU A 6 35.59 -21.42 36.23
N GLU A 7 36.76 -21.94 35.91
CA GLU A 7 37.25 -22.09 34.54
C GLU A 7 36.38 -23.09 33.70
N LEU A 8 35.89 -24.13 34.35
CA LEU A 8 35.01 -25.10 33.69
C LEU A 8 33.63 -24.47 33.40
N ALA A 9 33.12 -23.72 34.35
CA ALA A 9 31.84 -23.00 34.19
C ALA A 9 31.92 -21.93 33.08
N GLU A 10 33.05 -21.23 33.01
CA GLU A 10 33.25 -20.23 31.95
C GLU A 10 33.37 -20.86 30.56
N ARG A 11 34.08 -21.98 30.41
CA ARG A 11 34.14 -22.76 29.15
C ARG A 11 32.78 -23.25 28.73
N GLN A 12 31.95 -23.71 29.66
CA GLN A 12 30.57 -24.14 29.36
C GLN A 12 29.68 -22.96 28.89
N ARG A 13 29.84 -21.79 29.48
CA ARG A 13 29.12 -20.56 29.07
C ARG A 13 29.55 -20.13 27.64
N GLN A 14 30.85 -20.18 27.35
CA GLN A 14 31.35 -19.82 26.00
C GLN A 14 30.88 -20.80 24.96
N GLU A 15 30.88 -22.10 25.25
CA GLU A 15 30.39 -23.12 24.33
C GLU A 15 28.87 -22.99 24.08
N ALA A 16 28.09 -22.70 25.11
CA ALA A 16 26.66 -22.44 24.98
C ALA A 16 26.37 -21.20 24.11
N LYS A 17 27.13 -20.11 24.29
CA LYS A 17 27.03 -18.91 23.43
C LYS A 17 27.34 -19.23 21.98
N ARG A 18 28.42 -19.98 21.71
CA ARG A 18 28.82 -20.40 20.36
C ARG A 18 27.70 -21.23 19.70
N LYS A 19 27.16 -22.21 20.43
CA LYS A 19 26.06 -23.06 19.91
C LYS A 19 24.80 -22.23 19.64
N ALA A 20 24.49 -21.26 20.45
CA ALA A 20 23.35 -20.35 20.25
C ALA A 20 23.55 -19.44 19.01
N GLU A 21 24.77 -18.94 18.81
CA GLU A 21 25.11 -18.14 17.61
C GLU A 21 25.08 -18.98 16.32
N GLU A 22 25.57 -20.22 16.37
CA GLU A 22 25.50 -21.14 15.22
C GLU A 22 24.04 -21.52 14.89
N ALA A 23 23.21 -21.75 15.91
CA ALA A 23 21.80 -22.04 15.72
C ALA A 23 21.06 -20.83 15.10
N LYS A 24 21.39 -19.61 15.57
CA LYS A 24 20.85 -18.38 15.00
C LYS A 24 21.27 -18.19 13.53
N LYS A 25 22.55 -18.38 13.21
CA LYS A 25 23.05 -18.33 11.82
C LYS A 25 22.37 -19.36 10.91
N LYS A 26 22.14 -20.58 11.42
CA LYS A 26 21.39 -21.62 10.66
C LYS A 26 19.94 -21.20 10.43
N GLU A 27 19.29 -20.59 11.40
CA GLU A 27 17.91 -20.09 11.28
C GLU A 27 17.82 -18.90 10.31
N ASP A 28 18.77 -17.96 10.38
CA ASP A 28 18.86 -16.82 9.47
C ASP A 28 19.12 -17.28 8.02
N ASN A 29 20.00 -18.26 7.82
CA ASN A 29 20.24 -18.85 6.50
C ASN A 29 19.02 -19.57 5.92
N LYS A 30 18.17 -20.19 6.76
CA LYS A 30 16.91 -20.79 6.29
C LYS A 30 15.92 -19.74 5.76
N ARG A 31 16.03 -18.49 6.22
CA ARG A 31 15.17 -17.38 5.80
C ARG A 31 15.78 -16.53 4.71
N ALA A 32 17.04 -16.73 4.37
CA ALA A 32 17.73 -15.94 3.36
C ALA A 32 17.37 -16.40 1.95
N CYS A 33 17.35 -15.44 1.03
CA CYS A 33 17.29 -15.67 -0.40
C CYS A 33 18.57 -16.42 -0.86
N LEU A 34 18.45 -17.33 -1.82
CA LEU A 34 19.61 -18.07 -2.35
C LEU A 34 20.67 -17.15 -2.96
N ASP A 35 20.27 -16.04 -3.57
CA ASP A 35 21.17 -15.15 -4.32
C ASP A 35 21.53 -13.86 -3.57
N CYS A 36 20.90 -13.59 -2.42
CA CYS A 36 21.25 -12.43 -1.59
C CYS A 36 20.81 -12.65 -0.14
N TYR A 37 21.22 -11.72 0.74
CA TYR A 37 20.90 -11.80 2.18
C TYR A 37 19.48 -11.30 2.55
N LYS A 38 18.68 -10.87 1.58
CA LYS A 38 17.29 -10.43 1.85
C LYS A 38 16.42 -11.63 2.24
N THR A 39 15.44 -11.37 3.08
CA THR A 39 14.48 -12.41 3.49
C THR A 39 13.74 -12.96 2.26
N LYS A 40 13.72 -14.27 2.12
CA LYS A 40 12.97 -14.93 1.05
C LYS A 40 11.47 -14.81 1.26
N VAL A 41 10.73 -14.88 0.15
CA VAL A 41 9.27 -14.94 0.18
C VAL A 41 8.82 -16.33 0.63
N PHE A 42 7.81 -16.39 1.48
CA PHE A 42 7.27 -17.65 1.99
C PHE A 42 6.87 -18.57 0.83
N GLY A 43 7.27 -19.82 0.92
CA GLY A 43 7.05 -20.84 -0.13
C GLY A 43 8.00 -20.75 -1.33
N THR A 44 9.03 -19.90 -1.28
CA THR A 44 10.05 -19.79 -2.32
C THR A 44 11.46 -19.86 -1.72
N SER A 45 12.45 -20.00 -2.58
CA SER A 45 13.87 -19.91 -2.20
C SER A 45 14.46 -18.50 -2.42
N TYR A 46 13.66 -17.56 -2.92
CA TYR A 46 14.13 -16.26 -3.37
C TYR A 46 13.39 -15.11 -2.66
N CYS A 47 14.02 -13.93 -2.58
CA CYS A 47 13.37 -12.70 -2.19
C CYS A 47 12.52 -12.15 -3.35
N LEU A 48 11.65 -11.19 -3.05
CA LEU A 48 10.75 -10.61 -4.05
C LEU A 48 11.49 -10.06 -5.27
N SER A 49 12.61 -9.38 -5.06
CA SER A 49 13.43 -8.83 -6.16
C SER A 49 13.93 -9.91 -7.11
N HIS A 50 14.39 -11.06 -6.57
CA HIS A 50 14.88 -12.16 -7.40
C HIS A 50 13.75 -12.99 -8.01
N ILE A 51 12.59 -13.08 -7.36
CA ILE A 51 11.39 -13.66 -7.96
C ILE A 51 11.01 -12.87 -9.22
N ASN A 52 10.97 -11.56 -9.13
CA ASN A 52 10.66 -10.69 -10.27
C ASN A 52 11.76 -10.75 -11.35
N TYR A 53 13.03 -10.69 -10.93
CA TYR A 53 14.16 -10.74 -11.87
C TYR A 53 14.20 -12.04 -12.69
N TYR A 54 13.91 -13.18 -12.05
CA TYR A 54 13.90 -14.49 -12.73
C TYR A 54 12.52 -14.89 -13.28
N ASN A 55 11.51 -14.05 -13.19
CA ASN A 55 10.13 -14.34 -13.59
C ASN A 55 9.60 -15.66 -12.98
N ILE A 56 9.92 -15.91 -11.71
CA ILE A 56 9.54 -17.15 -11.03
C ILE A 56 8.04 -17.17 -10.78
N THR A 57 7.35 -18.14 -11.37
CA THR A 57 5.94 -18.40 -11.08
C THR A 57 5.77 -18.92 -9.65
N VAL A 58 5.00 -18.22 -8.83
CA VAL A 58 4.71 -18.60 -7.45
C VAL A 58 3.29 -19.11 -7.34
N ASP A 59 3.13 -20.29 -6.73
CA ASP A 59 1.83 -20.92 -6.51
C ASP A 59 0.86 -19.97 -5.80
N ILE A 60 -0.39 -19.92 -6.28
CA ILE A 60 -1.47 -19.06 -5.77
C ILE A 60 -1.73 -19.28 -4.27
N LYS A 61 -1.45 -20.47 -3.73
CA LYS A 61 -1.57 -20.76 -2.28
C LYS A 61 -0.68 -19.90 -1.39
N TYR A 62 0.38 -19.30 -1.95
CA TYR A 62 1.27 -18.37 -1.24
C TYR A 62 0.88 -16.90 -1.47
N LYS A 63 -0.17 -16.66 -2.23
CA LYS A 63 -0.70 -15.33 -2.49
C LYS A 63 -1.86 -15.02 -1.55
N CYS A 64 -2.04 -13.75 -1.28
CA CYS A 64 -3.11 -13.25 -0.41
C CYS A 64 -4.49 -13.71 -0.91
N VAL A 65 -5.27 -14.34 -0.06
CA VAL A 65 -6.62 -14.83 -0.38
C VAL A 65 -7.61 -13.73 -0.79
N PHE A 66 -7.29 -12.47 -0.49
CA PHE A 66 -8.14 -11.33 -0.82
C PHE A 66 -7.71 -10.62 -2.10
N CYS A 67 -6.44 -10.23 -2.20
CA CYS A 67 -5.97 -9.49 -3.38
C CYS A 67 -5.28 -10.37 -4.41
N HIS A 68 -4.97 -11.61 -4.10
CA HIS A 68 -4.25 -12.60 -4.92
C HIS A 68 -2.92 -12.12 -5.56
N SER A 69 -2.46 -10.90 -5.28
CA SER A 69 -1.23 -10.30 -5.85
C SER A 69 -0.06 -10.36 -4.91
N ALA A 70 -0.26 -9.94 -3.67
CA ALA A 70 0.79 -9.88 -2.69
C ALA A 70 0.94 -11.22 -1.96
N PHE A 71 2.17 -11.53 -1.55
CA PHE A 71 2.45 -12.74 -0.80
C PHE A 71 1.86 -12.68 0.61
N ILE A 72 1.35 -13.82 1.06
CA ILE A 72 0.93 -14.00 2.45
C ILE A 72 2.12 -13.92 3.39
N ARG A 73 1.87 -13.49 4.63
CA ARG A 73 2.86 -13.52 5.71
C ARG A 73 2.35 -14.39 6.85
N SER A 74 3.28 -15.05 7.53
CA SER A 74 2.96 -15.79 8.76
C SER A 74 2.23 -14.88 9.75
N GLY A 75 1.16 -15.38 10.36
CA GLY A 75 0.35 -14.66 11.35
C GLY A 75 -0.75 -13.75 10.79
N PHE A 76 -0.89 -13.64 9.46
CA PHE A 76 -1.92 -12.82 8.82
C PHE A 76 -3.05 -13.64 8.17
N TYR A 77 -3.27 -14.87 8.61
CA TYR A 77 -4.41 -15.73 8.23
C TYR A 77 -4.65 -15.80 6.71
N GLY A 78 -3.59 -16.03 5.95
CA GLY A 78 -3.67 -16.11 4.49
C GLY A 78 -3.78 -14.77 3.76
N HIS A 79 -3.63 -13.67 4.45
CA HIS A 79 -3.66 -12.33 3.84
C HIS A 79 -2.25 -11.74 3.73
N CYS A 80 -2.03 -10.84 2.78
CA CYS A 80 -0.92 -9.92 2.84
C CYS A 80 -1.16 -8.88 3.95
N ARG A 81 -0.10 -8.21 4.38
CA ARG A 81 -0.16 -7.24 5.48
C ARG A 81 -1.21 -6.14 5.27
N THR A 82 -1.24 -5.56 4.09
CA THR A 82 -2.19 -4.48 3.73
C THR A 82 -3.64 -4.96 3.77
N CYS A 83 -3.93 -6.09 3.12
CA CYS A 83 -5.27 -6.65 3.12
C CYS A 83 -5.73 -7.10 4.51
N PHE A 84 -4.80 -7.61 5.33
CA PHE A 84 -5.12 -7.99 6.70
C PHE A 84 -5.54 -6.78 7.53
N TYR A 85 -4.78 -5.68 7.49
CA TYR A 85 -5.13 -4.47 8.24
C TYR A 85 -6.42 -3.82 7.76
N TYR A 86 -6.69 -3.93 6.48
CA TYR A 86 -7.94 -3.46 5.91
C TYR A 86 -9.15 -4.26 6.41
N ARG A 87 -9.07 -5.60 6.36
CA ARG A 87 -10.18 -6.48 6.72
C ARG A 87 -10.38 -6.63 8.23
N PHE A 88 -9.31 -6.53 9.00
CA PHE A 88 -9.32 -6.73 10.46
C PHE A 88 -8.75 -5.51 11.21
N PRO A 89 -9.39 -4.33 11.08
CA PRO A 89 -8.84 -3.08 11.63
C PRO A 89 -8.76 -3.10 13.17
N THR A 90 -9.61 -3.86 13.83
CA THR A 90 -9.66 -3.99 15.31
C THR A 90 -8.75 -5.09 15.85
N HIS A 91 -8.14 -5.90 14.96
CA HIS A 91 -7.25 -6.96 15.41
C HIS A 91 -5.98 -6.39 16.06
N LYS A 92 -5.49 -7.05 17.14
CA LYS A 92 -4.31 -6.58 17.89
C LYS A 92 -3.07 -6.29 17.03
N LEU A 93 -2.85 -7.04 15.94
CA LEU A 93 -1.75 -6.80 15.00
C LEU A 93 -1.97 -5.54 14.16
N SER A 94 -3.21 -5.22 13.81
CA SER A 94 -3.58 -4.02 13.07
C SER A 94 -3.44 -2.78 13.96
N ILE A 95 -3.80 -2.89 15.24
CA ILE A 95 -3.69 -1.81 16.21
C ILE A 95 -2.21 -1.48 16.51
N LYS A 96 -1.35 -2.48 16.64
CA LYS A 96 0.11 -2.28 16.90
C LYS A 96 0.85 -1.58 15.75
N THR A 97 0.32 -1.63 14.55
CA THR A 97 0.93 -1.01 13.35
C THR A 97 0.26 0.30 12.95
N ASN A 98 -0.30 1.03 13.91
CA ASN A 98 -1.06 2.27 13.71
C ASN A 98 -0.34 3.38 12.92
N ASN A 99 0.95 3.22 12.64
CA ASN A 99 1.73 4.21 11.89
C ASN A 99 1.74 3.96 10.36
N TYR A 100 1.22 2.82 9.88
CA TYR A 100 1.18 2.54 8.44
C TYR A 100 -0.14 3.02 7.83
N CYS A 101 -0.07 3.87 6.82
CA CYS A 101 -1.22 4.52 6.17
C CYS A 101 -2.13 5.26 7.18
N SER A 102 -1.51 5.92 8.18
CA SER A 102 -2.28 6.55 9.27
C SER A 102 -3.14 7.72 8.78
N LYS A 103 -2.70 8.42 7.75
CA LYS A 103 -3.38 9.58 7.18
C LYS A 103 -4.47 9.16 6.21
N GLU A 104 -4.19 8.21 5.30
CA GLU A 104 -5.20 7.56 4.46
C GLU A 104 -6.37 7.02 5.31
N ARG A 105 -6.07 6.38 6.45
CA ARG A 105 -7.10 5.90 7.39
C ARG A 105 -7.92 7.02 8.00
N LYS A 106 -7.30 8.16 8.35
CA LYS A 106 -8.02 9.33 8.86
C LYS A 106 -8.94 9.92 7.79
N VAL A 107 -8.46 10.01 6.55
CA VAL A 107 -9.27 10.40 5.39
C VAL A 107 -10.44 9.43 5.23
N LYS A 108 -10.19 8.12 5.23
CA LYS A 108 -11.24 7.10 5.16
C LYS A 108 -12.30 7.30 6.24
N ASN A 109 -11.90 7.44 7.50
CA ASN A 109 -12.84 7.60 8.60
C ASN A 109 -13.70 8.88 8.43
N PHE A 110 -13.08 9.95 7.98
CA PHE A 110 -13.78 11.21 7.72
C PHE A 110 -14.79 11.05 6.57
N LEU A 111 -14.41 10.45 5.45
CA LEU A 111 -15.30 10.21 4.32
C LEU A 111 -16.44 9.24 4.67
N THR A 112 -16.17 8.25 5.54
CA THR A 112 -17.22 7.36 6.07
C THR A 112 -18.22 8.14 6.92
N GLN A 113 -17.75 8.99 7.84
CA GLN A 113 -18.61 9.82 8.68
C GLN A 113 -19.42 10.85 7.87
N SER A 114 -18.88 11.27 6.73
CA SER A 114 -19.55 12.18 5.79
C SER A 114 -20.55 11.47 4.85
N GLY A 115 -20.72 10.15 4.99
CA GLY A 115 -21.67 9.37 4.18
C GLY A 115 -21.21 9.12 2.73
N LEU A 116 -19.96 9.43 2.38
CA LEU A 116 -19.44 9.22 1.01
C LEU A 116 -18.94 7.81 0.76
N LEU A 117 -18.49 7.11 1.81
CA LEU A 117 -18.10 5.71 1.74
C LEU A 117 -19.31 4.85 2.14
N ASP A 118 -19.83 4.11 1.18
CA ASP A 118 -20.93 3.18 1.39
C ASP A 118 -20.44 1.74 1.24
N ASN A 119 -20.93 0.84 2.10
CA ASN A 119 -20.65 -0.60 2.04
C ASN A 119 -21.38 -1.29 0.87
N ASP A 120 -22.36 -0.64 0.25
CA ASP A 120 -23.22 -1.22 -0.79
C ASP A 120 -22.75 -0.92 -2.23
N TYR A 121 -21.49 -0.54 -2.42
CA TYR A 121 -20.89 -0.20 -3.74
C TYR A 121 -21.54 0.99 -4.48
N ARG A 122 -22.49 1.68 -3.89
CA ARG A 122 -23.09 2.92 -4.44
C ARG A 122 -22.24 4.17 -4.14
N GLY A 123 -21.42 4.09 -3.11
CA GLY A 123 -20.46 5.11 -2.70
C GLY A 123 -19.06 4.90 -3.28
N PHE A 124 -18.10 5.58 -2.68
CA PHE A 124 -16.69 5.32 -2.98
C PHE A 124 -16.26 3.96 -2.44
N VAL A 125 -15.53 3.22 -3.25
CA VAL A 125 -14.80 2.02 -2.79
C VAL A 125 -13.40 2.40 -2.36
N HIS A 126 -12.89 1.79 -1.28
CA HIS A 126 -11.60 2.10 -0.70
C HIS A 126 -10.60 0.98 -0.93
N ASN A 127 -9.46 1.30 -1.52
CA ASN A 127 -8.25 0.46 -1.65
C ASN A 127 -8.52 -0.95 -2.23
N ILE A 128 -9.55 -1.10 -3.08
CA ILE A 128 -9.84 -2.34 -3.79
C ILE A 128 -8.97 -2.39 -5.05
N PRO A 129 -8.21 -3.49 -5.28
CA PRO A 129 -7.41 -3.62 -6.49
C PRO A 129 -8.24 -3.50 -7.76
N MET A 130 -7.69 -2.83 -8.76
CA MET A 130 -8.16 -2.82 -10.14
C MET A 130 -7.34 -3.84 -10.94
N LEU A 131 -8.01 -4.70 -11.68
CA LEU A 131 -7.38 -5.67 -12.56
C LEU A 131 -7.18 -5.02 -13.92
N ILE A 132 -5.95 -4.93 -14.37
CA ILE A 132 -5.60 -4.48 -15.71
C ILE A 132 -5.19 -5.72 -16.49
N PRO A 133 -5.94 -6.11 -17.53
CA PRO A 133 -5.52 -7.19 -18.42
C PRO A 133 -4.22 -6.78 -19.10
N ASP A 134 -3.18 -7.58 -18.95
CA ASP A 134 -1.96 -7.44 -19.72
C ASP A 134 -1.98 -8.43 -20.87
N CYS A 135 -1.40 -8.04 -22.01
CA CYS A 135 -1.37 -8.83 -23.24
C CYS A 135 -0.60 -10.17 -23.12
N ASN A 136 0.05 -10.44 -22.01
CA ASN A 136 0.86 -11.63 -21.74
C ASN A 136 0.39 -12.48 -20.55
N ASP A 137 -0.90 -12.60 -20.32
CA ASP A 137 -1.45 -13.34 -19.16
C ASP A 137 -1.07 -12.79 -17.77
N CYS A 138 -0.40 -11.67 -17.71
CA CYS A 138 -0.10 -10.99 -16.45
C CYS A 138 -1.18 -9.96 -16.14
N THR A 139 -1.84 -10.08 -15.01
CA THR A 139 -2.69 -9.00 -14.49
C THR A 139 -1.86 -8.02 -13.70
N VAL A 140 -1.61 -6.84 -14.24
CA VAL A 140 -1.08 -5.72 -13.46
C VAL A 140 -2.20 -5.22 -12.56
N ARG A 141 -1.88 -5.05 -11.29
CA ARG A 141 -2.86 -4.58 -10.29
C ARG A 141 -2.49 -3.20 -9.85
N ARG A 142 -3.36 -2.27 -10.15
CA ARG A 142 -3.26 -0.91 -9.64
C ARG A 142 -4.22 -0.74 -8.46
N ARG A 143 -3.84 0.05 -7.49
CA ARG A 143 -4.70 0.43 -6.37
C ARG A 143 -4.88 1.92 -6.41
N ILE A 144 -6.10 2.33 -6.21
CA ILE A 144 -6.50 3.71 -6.01
C ILE A 144 -7.12 3.76 -4.62
N ASP A 145 -6.71 4.73 -3.80
CA ASP A 145 -7.14 4.78 -2.40
C ASP A 145 -8.66 4.87 -2.32
N PHE A 146 -9.28 5.77 -3.08
CA PHE A 146 -10.73 5.83 -3.17
C PHE A 146 -11.14 6.07 -4.61
N ARG A 147 -12.20 5.38 -5.07
CA ARG A 147 -12.75 5.60 -6.40
C ARG A 147 -14.25 5.37 -6.45
N LYS A 148 -14.92 6.07 -7.35
CA LYS A 148 -16.34 5.93 -7.64
C LYS A 148 -16.57 6.13 -9.14
N LEU A 149 -17.32 5.21 -9.75
CA LEU A 149 -17.79 5.40 -11.12
C LEU A 149 -19.08 6.24 -11.11
N ILE A 150 -19.08 7.32 -11.85
CA ILE A 150 -20.22 8.25 -12.00
C ILE A 150 -20.48 8.40 -13.50
N GLY A 151 -21.57 7.83 -13.99
CA GLY A 151 -21.79 7.75 -15.44
C GLY A 151 -20.64 7.04 -16.15
N ASN A 152 -19.97 7.72 -17.07
CA ASN A 152 -18.79 7.22 -17.79
C ASN A 152 -17.48 7.85 -17.30
N THR A 153 -17.44 8.32 -16.07
CA THR A 153 -16.25 8.94 -15.47
C THR A 153 -15.89 8.26 -14.15
N LEU A 154 -14.64 7.84 -14.01
CA LEU A 154 -14.09 7.32 -12.76
C LEU A 154 -13.49 8.47 -11.96
N LEU A 155 -14.14 8.85 -10.85
CA LEU A 155 -13.60 9.80 -9.89
C LEU A 155 -12.71 9.05 -8.91
N CYS A 156 -11.43 9.45 -8.86
CA CYS A 156 -10.36 8.84 -8.08
C CYS A 156 -9.81 9.83 -7.06
N ILE A 157 -9.49 9.35 -5.87
CA ILE A 157 -8.81 10.13 -4.83
C ILE A 157 -7.59 9.35 -4.38
N GLU A 158 -6.41 10.00 -4.38
CA GLU A 158 -5.15 9.47 -3.87
C GLU A 158 -4.69 10.32 -2.70
N VAL A 159 -4.31 9.67 -1.61
CA VAL A 159 -3.80 10.31 -0.40
C VAL A 159 -2.28 10.21 -0.40
N ASP A 160 -1.62 11.21 -0.95
CA ASP A 160 -0.20 11.23 -1.22
C ASP A 160 0.59 11.76 -0.03
N GLU A 161 0.88 10.88 0.92
CA GLU A 161 1.72 11.22 2.07
C GLU A 161 3.07 11.77 1.59
N HIS A 162 3.48 12.93 2.14
CA HIS A 162 4.69 13.66 1.76
C HIS A 162 4.71 14.16 0.30
N ALA A 163 3.55 14.34 -0.32
CA ALA A 163 3.41 14.75 -1.74
C ALA A 163 4.27 13.89 -2.68
N HIS A 164 4.47 12.62 -2.35
CA HIS A 164 5.37 11.67 -3.05
C HIS A 164 6.81 12.18 -3.26
N CYS A 165 7.28 13.15 -2.45
CA CYS A 165 8.65 13.65 -2.53
C CYS A 165 9.66 12.51 -2.27
N GLY A 166 10.51 12.22 -3.26
CA GLY A 166 11.57 11.20 -3.16
C GLY A 166 11.29 9.89 -3.91
N TYR A 167 10.20 9.79 -4.62
CA TYR A 167 9.99 8.76 -5.66
C TYR A 167 10.36 9.35 -7.03
N ASP A 168 10.99 8.57 -7.89
CA ASP A 168 11.25 8.90 -9.31
C ASP A 168 9.93 8.89 -10.12
N GLY A 169 8.91 9.61 -9.62
CA GLY A 169 7.50 9.26 -9.75
C GLY A 169 6.74 9.86 -10.92
N GLU A 170 7.25 10.87 -11.65
CA GLU A 170 6.46 11.45 -12.76
C GLU A 170 6.24 10.43 -13.88
N ASP A 171 7.27 9.70 -14.26
CA ASP A 171 7.17 8.67 -15.31
C ASP A 171 6.31 7.47 -14.87
N GLU A 172 6.39 7.08 -13.60
CA GLU A 172 5.59 5.98 -13.06
C GLU A 172 4.11 6.35 -12.92
N ASP A 173 3.80 7.59 -12.55
CA ASP A 173 2.43 8.10 -12.49
C ASP A 173 1.83 8.20 -13.92
N ILE A 174 2.56 8.68 -14.91
CA ILE A 174 2.14 8.73 -16.31
C ILE A 174 1.85 7.32 -16.85
N LEU A 175 2.76 6.38 -16.61
CA LEU A 175 2.56 4.98 -17.01
C LEU A 175 1.30 4.40 -16.36
N ARG A 176 1.10 4.65 -15.08
CA ARG A 176 -0.07 4.20 -14.32
C ARG A 176 -1.37 4.75 -14.88
N TYR A 177 -1.42 6.05 -15.22
CA TYR A 177 -2.62 6.64 -15.82
C TYR A 177 -2.91 6.05 -17.19
N ASN A 178 -1.90 5.87 -18.04
CA ASN A 178 -2.06 5.26 -19.35
C ASN A 178 -2.59 3.82 -19.27
N GLU A 179 -2.07 3.01 -18.36
CA GLU A 179 -2.55 1.66 -18.12
C GLU A 179 -4.02 1.64 -17.66
N LEU A 180 -4.39 2.54 -16.74
CA LEU A 180 -5.77 2.63 -16.26
C LEU A 180 -6.73 3.09 -17.37
N MET A 181 -6.36 4.09 -18.15
CA MET A 181 -7.17 4.60 -19.27
C MET A 181 -7.35 3.55 -20.34
N PHE A 182 -6.30 2.80 -20.69
CA PHE A 182 -6.36 1.70 -21.64
C PHE A 182 -7.31 0.59 -21.19
N ALA A 183 -7.26 0.24 -19.89
CA ALA A 183 -8.04 -0.87 -19.34
C ALA A 183 -9.53 -0.55 -19.15
N TYR A 184 -9.87 0.68 -18.86
CA TYR A 184 -11.22 1.02 -18.40
C TYR A 184 -12.02 1.90 -19.36
N THR A 185 -11.46 2.35 -20.47
CA THR A 185 -12.11 3.11 -21.54
C THR A 185 -13.15 4.15 -21.07
N CYS A 186 -12.92 4.75 -19.91
CA CYS A 186 -13.75 5.79 -19.31
C CYS A 186 -12.93 7.04 -19.05
N ARG A 187 -13.57 8.19 -18.91
CA ARG A 187 -12.92 9.41 -18.43
C ARG A 187 -12.45 9.20 -16.99
N MET A 188 -11.36 9.85 -16.60
CA MET A 188 -10.81 9.78 -15.25
C MET A 188 -10.56 11.17 -14.69
N VAL A 189 -11.01 11.38 -13.46
CA VAL A 189 -10.74 12.59 -12.68
C VAL A 189 -10.02 12.16 -11.42
N PHE A 190 -8.77 12.60 -11.25
CA PHE A 190 -7.98 12.33 -10.06
C PHE A 190 -7.93 13.55 -9.15
N ILE A 191 -8.25 13.35 -7.87
CA ILE A 191 -7.94 14.29 -6.79
C ILE A 191 -6.72 13.75 -6.06
N ARG A 192 -5.56 14.40 -6.24
CA ARG A 192 -4.31 14.10 -5.55
C ARG A 192 -4.23 14.94 -4.29
N PHE A 193 -4.41 14.33 -3.14
CA PHE A 193 -4.49 15.02 -1.85
C PHE A 193 -3.25 14.78 -1.00
N ASN A 194 -2.47 15.84 -0.75
CA ASN A 194 -1.38 15.78 0.21
C ASN A 194 -1.90 16.06 1.63
N PRO A 195 -1.89 15.07 2.53
CA PRO A 195 -2.36 15.21 3.90
C PRO A 195 -1.35 15.90 4.81
N ASP A 196 -0.12 16.14 4.31
CA ASP A 196 1.01 16.64 5.10
C ASP A 196 1.19 18.15 5.01
N PRO A 197 1.57 18.80 6.12
CA PRO A 197 1.94 20.20 6.08
C PRO A 197 3.15 20.42 5.16
N THR A 198 3.13 21.53 4.43
CA THR A 198 4.23 21.97 3.58
C THR A 198 4.93 23.17 4.21
N ARG A 199 6.05 23.62 3.62
CA ARG A 199 6.71 24.87 4.07
C ARG A 199 5.82 26.10 3.93
N ARG A 200 4.92 26.11 2.93
CA ARG A 200 4.05 27.25 2.60
C ARG A 200 2.68 27.14 3.29
N ASP A 201 2.21 25.93 3.50
CA ASP A 201 0.93 25.68 4.14
C ASP A 201 1.14 24.69 5.30
N ARG A 202 0.99 25.21 6.53
CA ARG A 202 1.13 24.47 7.78
C ARG A 202 -0.18 23.96 8.35
N SER A 203 -1.28 24.07 7.59
CA SER A 203 -2.57 23.57 8.03
C SER A 203 -2.49 22.08 8.38
N LYS A 204 -3.23 21.71 9.42
CA LYS A 204 -3.29 20.33 9.90
C LYS A 204 -4.26 19.53 9.03
N LEU A 205 -4.11 18.19 9.03
CA LEU A 205 -5.01 17.31 8.29
C LEU A 205 -6.49 17.57 8.59
N GLN A 206 -6.83 17.84 9.86
CA GLN A 206 -8.22 18.10 10.27
C GLN A 206 -8.82 19.36 9.61
N GLU A 207 -8.00 20.34 9.29
CA GLU A 207 -8.42 21.59 8.61
C GLU A 207 -8.55 21.38 7.10
N ARG A 208 -7.79 20.42 6.53
CA ARG A 208 -7.79 20.08 5.10
C ARG A 208 -8.93 19.14 4.70
N LEU A 209 -9.39 18.29 5.64
CA LEU A 209 -10.42 17.30 5.35
C LEU A 209 -11.75 17.90 4.87
N PRO A 210 -12.30 18.99 5.47
CA PRO A 210 -13.49 19.66 4.94
C PRO A 210 -13.29 20.19 3.52
N VAL A 211 -12.11 20.73 3.21
CA VAL A 211 -11.79 21.25 1.87
C VAL A 211 -11.73 20.11 0.85
N LEU A 212 -11.16 18.97 1.22
CA LEU A 212 -11.20 17.75 0.40
C LEU A 212 -12.64 17.30 0.14
N LEU A 213 -13.50 17.33 1.14
CA LEU A 213 -14.92 16.97 0.99
C LEU A 213 -15.64 17.88 -0.01
N GLU A 214 -15.43 19.18 0.08
CA GLU A 214 -16.02 20.13 -0.86
C GLU A 214 -15.49 19.94 -2.29
N GLU A 215 -14.19 19.66 -2.43
CA GLU A 215 -13.62 19.33 -3.73
C GLU A 215 -14.22 18.07 -4.34
N ILE A 216 -14.41 17.00 -3.53
CA ILE A 216 -15.09 15.77 -3.98
C ILE A 216 -16.52 16.08 -4.44
N LYS A 217 -17.27 16.87 -3.70
CA LYS A 217 -18.63 17.28 -4.08
C LYS A 217 -18.63 18.11 -5.37
N ARG A 218 -17.70 19.05 -5.50
CA ARG A 218 -17.53 19.88 -6.69
C ARG A 218 -17.25 19.03 -7.93
N GLN A 219 -16.30 18.12 -7.86
CA GLN A 219 -15.97 17.22 -8.98
C GLN A 219 -17.12 16.27 -9.29
N THR A 220 -17.82 15.77 -8.28
CA THR A 220 -19.02 14.95 -8.48
C THR A 220 -20.10 15.71 -9.24
N ALA A 221 -20.37 16.97 -8.89
CA ALA A 221 -21.35 17.81 -9.58
C ALA A 221 -20.92 18.09 -11.03
N ARG A 222 -19.65 18.43 -11.27
CA ARG A 222 -19.11 18.62 -12.63
C ARG A 222 -19.31 17.38 -13.51
N ILE A 223 -19.01 16.20 -12.96
CA ILE A 223 -19.18 14.94 -13.69
C ILE A 223 -20.65 14.67 -14.00
N LEU A 224 -21.55 14.90 -13.05
CA LEU A 224 -22.99 14.73 -13.24
C LEU A 224 -23.59 15.70 -14.27
N ASN A 225 -22.97 16.85 -14.44
CA ASN A 225 -23.37 17.89 -15.43
C ASN A 225 -22.62 17.74 -16.78
N ASP A 226 -21.83 16.67 -16.97
CA ASP A 226 -20.97 16.47 -18.16
C ASP A 226 -19.98 17.63 -18.44
N GLU A 227 -19.53 18.31 -17.38
CA GLU A 227 -18.58 19.43 -17.49
C GLU A 227 -17.12 18.98 -17.57
N ASN A 228 -16.82 17.69 -17.32
CA ASN A 228 -15.50 17.09 -17.49
C ASN A 228 -15.33 16.61 -18.93
N THR A 229 -14.61 17.34 -19.75
CA THR A 229 -14.43 17.07 -21.19
C THR A 229 -13.19 16.27 -21.50
N GLU A 230 -12.16 16.36 -20.68
CA GLU A 230 -10.89 15.69 -20.88
C GLU A 230 -10.97 14.20 -20.52
N LEU A 231 -10.16 13.38 -21.20
CA LEU A 231 -10.04 11.95 -20.87
C LEU A 231 -9.41 11.73 -19.50
N LEU A 232 -8.49 12.62 -19.11
CA LEU A 232 -7.79 12.60 -17.83
C LEU A 232 -7.68 14.02 -17.28
N GLU A 233 -8.24 14.23 -16.09
CA GLU A 233 -8.06 15.45 -15.31
C GLU A 233 -7.37 15.12 -13.99
N ILE A 234 -6.39 15.93 -13.57
CA ILE A 234 -5.68 15.74 -12.31
C ILE A 234 -5.72 17.04 -11.49
N HIS A 235 -6.35 16.97 -10.34
CA HIS A 235 -6.49 18.08 -9.41
C HIS A 235 -5.61 17.84 -8.18
N TYR A 236 -4.57 18.64 -8.04
CA TYR A 236 -3.68 18.54 -6.89
C TYR A 236 -4.13 19.43 -5.76
N MET A 237 -4.19 18.92 -4.55
CA MET A 237 -4.53 19.64 -3.34
C MET A 237 -3.38 19.64 -2.35
N TYR A 238 -2.97 20.83 -1.91
CA TYR A 238 -1.90 21.03 -0.91
C TYR A 238 -0.52 20.56 -1.33
N TYR A 239 -0.25 20.56 -2.63
CA TYR A 239 1.07 20.23 -3.15
C TYR A 239 2.03 21.44 -3.12
N PRO A 240 3.35 21.21 -2.91
CA PRO A 240 4.34 22.27 -2.99
C PRO A 240 4.33 22.91 -4.38
N GLY A 241 4.24 24.25 -4.42
CA GLY A 241 4.35 25.01 -5.69
C GLY A 241 3.04 25.32 -6.41
N GLN A 242 1.93 24.73 -6.02
CA GLN A 242 0.62 25.10 -6.57
C GLN A 242 -0.01 26.24 -5.75
N ARG A 243 -0.49 27.28 -6.45
CA ARG A 243 -1.39 28.27 -5.87
C ARG A 243 -2.80 27.68 -5.87
N GLN A 244 -3.40 27.59 -4.70
CA GLN A 244 -4.84 27.31 -4.56
C GLN A 244 -5.64 28.51 -4.99
#